data_07e11ae35b5a43b71b9828cb5186c168
#
_entry.id   07e11ae35b5a43b71b9828cb5186c168
#
_cell.length_a   1.000
_cell.length_b   1.000
_cell.length_c   1.000
_cell.angle_alpha   90.00
_cell.angle_beta   90.00
_cell.angle_gamma   90.00
#
_symmetry.space_group_name_H-M   'P 1'
#
loop_
_entity.id
_entity.type
_entity.pdbx_description
1 polymer ?
#
loop_
_entity_poly.entity_id
_entity_poly.type
_entity_poly.pdbx_seq_one_letter_code
_entity_poly.pdbx_strand_id
1 'polypeptide(L)'
;MECGLQWKDITCWDDVPRLTLTHEETLETAIADYCPDMGRVVETCGQLCLRSVTAQGGGVELRGTVRVTVLYTSEESVGLRSLTQNVPFTCGAENRPLSECQVLWATGRLLLCEAQALTPRRLAVRIMPEWTVCGYKCATVRLCTGVEEEPSLRLRRQERELCLTCAMAERECSVSGETAVPAGQPVPEDLLAYRLYPQVDSCQIVGTKLLVKGDITLHALYRCQQQKLHTYTATLPFSQIVESPGNGEDGDVTAAVQCICGEARLLRSEESSGFAVTAELRLLLRLTRRESVACVTDLYSTRCVLKPETAEITLPTSPERPARQEVAQHLDFGRQRPFVFIVDTDCAPSVAEDGTPCASLRLHLLYLDEEEAPAVTERTTQIPLQEGEVCTRWGAPEAALTGTGCDLRQTVCVAPAASPRQTVHTVTGVQTLPQQEENGRPSLVMRRLRAGETLWDVAKQYRTDEELIRTVNQLEGDALPEKMLLIPRVR
;
A
#
# COMPACT_ATOMS: atom_id res chain seq x y z
N MET A 1 45.54 13.12 -15.97
CA MET A 1 44.52 14.11 -15.62
C MET A 1 43.42 13.35 -14.91
N GLU A 2 43.24 13.58 -13.62
CA GLU A 2 42.09 13.03 -12.90
C GLU A 2 40.93 14.00 -13.08
N CYS A 3 39.87 13.56 -13.75
CA CYS A 3 38.64 14.34 -13.83
C CYS A 3 37.88 14.19 -12.52
N GLY A 4 37.79 15.25 -11.73
CA GLY A 4 36.96 15.29 -10.51
C GLY A 4 35.48 15.22 -10.88
N LEU A 5 34.84 14.05 -10.72
CA LEU A 5 33.41 13.90 -10.94
C LEU A 5 32.62 14.48 -9.76
N GLN A 6 31.60 15.25 -10.06
CA GLN A 6 30.65 15.79 -9.06
C GLN A 6 29.47 14.86 -8.94
N TRP A 7 29.17 14.48 -7.70
CA TRP A 7 28.16 13.51 -7.38
C TRP A 7 27.00 14.14 -6.61
N LYS A 8 25.82 13.64 -6.88
CA LYS A 8 24.63 13.89 -6.08
C LYS A 8 24.14 12.58 -5.49
N ASP A 9 24.07 12.54 -4.18
CA ASP A 9 23.51 11.41 -3.45
C ASP A 9 21.99 11.58 -3.39
N ILE A 10 21.27 10.55 -3.82
CA ILE A 10 19.81 10.49 -3.83
C ILE A 10 19.38 9.39 -2.90
N THR A 11 18.64 9.75 -1.85
CA THR A 11 18.03 8.80 -0.94
C THR A 11 16.65 8.41 -1.44
N CYS A 12 16.42 7.12 -1.56
CA CYS A 12 15.14 6.55 -1.96
C CYS A 12 14.81 5.30 -1.14
N TRP A 13 13.54 5.01 -1.00
CA TRP A 13 13.07 3.79 -0.34
C TRP A 13 12.64 2.79 -1.40
N ASP A 14 13.18 1.58 -1.30
CA ASP A 14 12.89 0.45 -2.19
C ASP A 14 12.06 -0.60 -1.44
N ASP A 15 11.14 -1.21 -2.14
CA ASP A 15 10.38 -2.35 -1.66
C ASP A 15 11.10 -3.66 -2.00
N VAL A 16 11.07 -4.60 -1.06
CA VAL A 16 11.55 -5.95 -1.28
C VAL A 16 10.39 -6.88 -1.65
N PRO A 17 10.67 -8.04 -2.27
CA PRO A 17 9.64 -9.01 -2.61
C PRO A 17 8.77 -9.36 -1.41
N ARG A 18 7.45 -9.39 -1.61
CA ARG A 18 6.46 -9.71 -0.58
C ARG A 18 6.59 -11.18 -0.14
N LEU A 19 6.31 -11.41 1.12
CA LEU A 19 6.22 -12.75 1.69
C LEU A 19 4.77 -13.01 2.12
N THR A 20 4.20 -14.11 1.68
CA THR A 20 2.89 -14.58 2.15
C THR A 20 3.07 -15.74 3.11
N LEU A 21 2.44 -15.64 4.28
CA LEU A 21 2.48 -16.64 5.35
C LEU A 21 1.08 -17.05 5.71
N THR A 22 0.84 -18.33 5.85
CA THR A 22 -0.40 -18.90 6.40
C THR A 22 -0.09 -19.61 7.71
N HIS A 23 -1.02 -19.52 8.63
CA HIS A 23 -0.90 -20.17 9.94
C HIS A 23 -2.26 -20.74 10.35
N GLU A 24 -2.27 -21.85 11.02
CA GLU A 24 -3.49 -22.48 11.51
C GLU A 24 -3.40 -22.68 13.01
N GLU A 25 -4.45 -22.26 13.72
CA GLU A 25 -4.60 -22.48 15.16
C GLU A 25 -5.98 -23.01 15.49
N THR A 26 -6.04 -23.88 16.49
CA THR A 26 -7.28 -24.41 17.03
C THR A 26 -7.29 -24.23 18.54
N LEU A 27 -8.37 -23.63 19.04
CA LEU A 27 -8.60 -23.43 20.47
C LEU A 27 -9.86 -24.18 20.91
N GLU A 28 -9.70 -25.09 21.86
CA GLU A 28 -10.85 -25.64 22.57
C GLU A 28 -11.05 -24.88 23.90
N THR A 29 -12.28 -24.49 24.17
CA THR A 29 -12.62 -23.71 25.36
C THR A 29 -13.98 -24.10 25.95
N ALA A 30 -14.12 -23.93 27.24
CA ALA A 30 -15.42 -24.03 27.91
C ALA A 30 -16.19 -22.72 27.77
N ILE A 31 -17.51 -22.80 27.64
CA ILE A 31 -18.40 -21.64 27.63
C ILE A 31 -18.60 -21.20 29.08
N ALA A 32 -18.50 -19.87 29.31
CA ALA A 32 -18.67 -19.30 30.66
C ALA A 32 -20.06 -19.55 31.22
N ASP A 33 -20.17 -19.77 32.53
CA ASP A 33 -21.44 -20.19 33.20
C ASP A 33 -22.60 -19.22 33.04
N TYR A 34 -22.30 -17.94 32.82
CA TYR A 34 -23.32 -16.91 32.56
C TYR A 34 -23.89 -16.92 31.14
N CYS A 35 -23.28 -17.68 30.23
CA CYS A 35 -23.80 -17.84 28.86
C CYS A 35 -24.79 -19.02 28.82
N PRO A 36 -25.92 -18.90 28.09
CA PRO A 36 -26.82 -20.01 27.83
C PRO A 36 -26.13 -21.15 27.08
N ASP A 37 -26.61 -22.37 27.24
CA ASP A 37 -26.12 -23.54 26.52
C ASP A 37 -26.21 -23.34 25.01
N MET A 38 -25.17 -23.73 24.30
CA MET A 38 -25.08 -23.58 22.87
C MET A 38 -25.89 -24.68 22.16
N GLY A 39 -26.89 -24.27 21.42
CA GLY A 39 -27.64 -25.17 20.55
C GLY A 39 -26.98 -25.25 19.17
N ARG A 40 -27.08 -24.20 18.36
CA ARG A 40 -26.55 -24.17 17.01
C ARG A 40 -25.67 -22.91 16.81
N VAL A 41 -24.46 -23.12 16.30
CA VAL A 41 -23.64 -22.00 15.77
C VAL A 41 -24.26 -21.53 14.47
N VAL A 42 -24.52 -20.21 14.39
CA VAL A 42 -25.09 -19.55 13.21
C VAL A 42 -23.97 -18.97 12.35
N GLU A 43 -23.02 -18.27 12.99
CA GLU A 43 -21.95 -17.59 12.29
C GLU A 43 -20.73 -17.39 13.20
N THR A 44 -19.57 -17.29 12.57
CA THR A 44 -18.30 -17.03 13.26
C THR A 44 -17.59 -15.86 12.62
N CYS A 45 -17.41 -14.78 13.36
CA CYS A 45 -16.78 -13.55 12.90
C CYS A 45 -15.36 -13.44 13.50
N GLY A 46 -14.33 -13.40 12.68
CA GLY A 46 -12.96 -13.19 13.13
C GLY A 46 -12.48 -11.76 12.90
N GLN A 47 -11.79 -11.19 13.86
CA GLN A 47 -11.08 -9.91 13.73
C GLN A 47 -9.59 -10.13 14.01
N LEU A 48 -8.75 -9.80 13.03
CA LEU A 48 -7.29 -9.86 13.16
C LEU A 48 -6.78 -8.69 14.01
N CYS A 49 -5.99 -8.98 15.03
CA CYS A 49 -5.32 -8.03 15.91
C CYS A 49 -3.82 -8.29 15.85
N LEU A 50 -3.10 -7.63 14.93
CA LEU A 50 -1.67 -7.79 14.75
C LEU A 50 -0.90 -6.89 15.71
N ARG A 51 -0.26 -7.48 16.73
CA ARG A 51 0.50 -6.76 17.75
C ARG A 51 1.87 -6.33 17.27
N SER A 52 2.60 -7.20 16.60
CA SER A 52 3.95 -6.90 16.12
C SER A 52 4.32 -7.64 14.86
N VAL A 53 5.15 -6.97 14.05
CA VAL A 53 5.90 -7.55 12.94
C VAL A 53 7.36 -7.20 13.21
N THR A 54 8.21 -8.20 13.36
CA THR A 54 9.61 -7.99 13.73
C THR A 54 10.55 -8.79 12.84
N ALA A 55 11.68 -8.16 12.48
CA ALA A 55 12.79 -8.84 11.86
C ALA A 55 13.65 -9.50 12.93
N GLN A 56 13.81 -10.82 12.89
CA GLN A 56 14.58 -11.57 13.87
C GLN A 56 15.27 -12.78 13.23
N GLY A 57 16.55 -12.98 13.57
CA GLY A 57 17.29 -14.21 13.21
C GLY A 57 17.39 -14.51 11.71
N GLY A 58 17.36 -13.49 10.83
CA GLY A 58 17.35 -13.69 9.38
C GLY A 58 15.97 -13.97 8.78
N GLY A 59 14.90 -13.84 9.57
CA GLY A 59 13.52 -14.00 9.17
C GLY A 59 12.60 -12.89 9.66
N VAL A 60 11.32 -13.12 9.52
CA VAL A 60 10.25 -12.22 10.00
C VAL A 60 9.31 -13.03 10.88
N GLU A 61 8.93 -12.43 12.01
CA GLU A 61 7.98 -12.99 12.97
C GLU A 61 6.80 -12.03 13.16
N LEU A 62 5.59 -12.59 13.12
CA LEU A 62 4.33 -11.91 13.39
C LEU A 62 3.70 -12.48 14.65
N ARG A 63 3.26 -11.60 15.54
CA ARG A 63 2.53 -11.99 16.76
C ARG A 63 1.25 -11.20 16.88
N GLY A 64 0.20 -11.88 17.28
CA GLY A 64 -1.09 -11.24 17.46
C GLY A 64 -2.14 -12.17 18.05
N THR A 65 -3.37 -11.75 17.87
CA THR A 65 -4.56 -12.47 18.35
C THR A 65 -5.65 -12.34 17.31
N VAL A 66 -6.40 -13.40 17.08
CA VAL A 66 -7.68 -13.32 16.38
C VAL A 66 -8.78 -13.27 17.43
N ARG A 67 -9.53 -12.16 17.46
CA ARG A 67 -10.75 -12.06 18.25
C ARG A 67 -11.86 -12.73 17.46
N VAL A 68 -12.37 -13.83 17.96
CA VAL A 68 -13.42 -14.61 17.33
C VAL A 68 -14.72 -14.40 18.07
N THR A 69 -15.74 -13.87 17.40
CA THR A 69 -17.11 -13.74 17.91
C THR A 69 -17.97 -14.81 17.27
N VAL A 70 -18.52 -15.68 18.10
CA VAL A 70 -19.39 -16.77 17.68
C VAL A 70 -20.83 -16.36 17.94
N LEU A 71 -21.65 -16.31 16.89
CA LEU A 71 -23.08 -16.07 16.95
C LEU A 71 -23.80 -17.42 16.98
N TYR A 72 -24.64 -17.66 17.99
CA TYR A 72 -25.30 -18.93 18.18
C TYR A 72 -26.74 -18.78 18.71
N THR A 73 -27.52 -19.80 18.52
CA THR A 73 -28.85 -19.94 19.14
C THR A 73 -28.80 -20.95 20.29
N SER A 74 -29.62 -20.75 21.29
CA SER A 74 -29.77 -21.65 22.44
C SER A 74 -31.18 -22.21 22.49
N GLU A 75 -31.35 -23.44 22.96
CA GLU A 75 -32.68 -24.00 23.21
C GLU A 75 -33.32 -23.41 24.47
N GLU A 76 -32.51 -22.89 25.40
CA GLU A 76 -32.97 -22.32 26.67
C GLU A 76 -33.39 -20.86 26.56
N SER A 77 -33.00 -20.14 25.48
CA SER A 77 -33.25 -18.73 25.33
C SER A 77 -33.59 -18.33 23.89
N VAL A 78 -34.57 -17.45 23.75
CA VAL A 78 -34.99 -16.92 22.44
C VAL A 78 -33.94 -15.94 21.89
N GLY A 79 -33.72 -16.03 20.59
CA GLY A 79 -32.93 -15.08 19.82
C GLY A 79 -31.45 -15.43 19.73
N LEU A 80 -30.74 -14.62 18.93
CA LEU A 80 -29.32 -14.78 18.68
C LEU A 80 -28.48 -14.33 19.90
N ARG A 81 -27.45 -15.10 20.21
CA ARG A 81 -26.47 -14.83 21.28
C ARG A 81 -25.09 -14.69 20.70
N SER A 82 -24.17 -14.12 21.44
CA SER A 82 -22.78 -14.04 21.05
C SER A 82 -21.83 -14.45 22.16
N LEU A 83 -20.71 -15.03 21.76
CA LEU A 83 -19.59 -15.38 22.62
C LEU A 83 -18.31 -14.93 21.95
N THR A 84 -17.39 -14.29 22.68
CA THR A 84 -16.11 -13.85 22.12
C THR A 84 -14.97 -14.64 22.73
N GLN A 85 -14.08 -15.14 21.87
CA GLN A 85 -12.85 -15.83 22.22
C GLN A 85 -11.64 -15.15 21.57
N ASN A 86 -10.51 -15.14 22.26
CA ASN A 86 -9.26 -14.65 21.74
C ASN A 86 -8.31 -15.80 21.47
N VAL A 87 -7.97 -16.01 20.20
CA VAL A 87 -7.04 -17.06 19.77
C VAL A 87 -5.70 -16.42 19.46
N PRO A 88 -4.67 -16.58 20.32
CA PRO A 88 -3.33 -16.04 20.06
C PRO A 88 -2.67 -16.80 18.92
N PHE A 89 -1.83 -16.12 18.14
CA PHE A 89 -1.01 -16.75 17.12
C PHE A 89 0.40 -16.17 17.12
N THR A 90 1.35 -17.01 16.69
CA THR A 90 2.72 -16.61 16.36
C THR A 90 3.13 -17.35 15.11
N CYS A 91 3.46 -16.64 14.06
CA CYS A 91 3.92 -17.22 12.82
C CYS A 91 5.12 -16.45 12.25
N GLY A 92 5.93 -17.11 11.46
CA GLY A 92 7.09 -16.50 10.84
C GLY A 92 7.75 -17.40 9.82
N ALA A 93 8.68 -16.84 9.06
CA ALA A 93 9.51 -17.59 8.14
C ALA A 93 10.89 -16.94 7.98
N GLU A 94 11.86 -17.73 7.57
CA GLU A 94 13.15 -17.24 7.15
C GLU A 94 13.00 -16.46 5.84
N ASN A 95 13.42 -15.21 5.85
CA ASN A 95 13.45 -14.35 4.68
C ASN A 95 14.47 -13.24 4.91
N ARG A 96 15.68 -13.47 4.44
CA ARG A 96 16.80 -12.56 4.63
C ARG A 96 16.54 -11.15 4.05
N PRO A 97 15.99 -10.97 2.83
CA PRO A 97 15.68 -9.64 2.32
C PRO A 97 14.76 -8.82 3.23
N LEU A 98 13.70 -9.44 3.79
CA LEU A 98 12.79 -8.77 4.71
C LEU A 98 13.43 -8.49 6.08
N SER A 99 14.32 -9.38 6.55
CA SER A 99 15.01 -9.16 7.83
C SER A 99 15.98 -7.98 7.83
N GLU A 100 16.39 -7.50 6.66
CA GLU A 100 17.25 -6.32 6.47
C GLU A 100 16.46 -5.01 6.28
N CYS A 101 15.13 -5.05 6.28
CA CYS A 101 14.29 -3.87 6.08
C CYS A 101 14.20 -3.01 7.35
N GLN A 102 14.14 -1.69 7.16
CA GLN A 102 13.92 -0.74 8.24
C GLN A 102 12.45 -0.58 8.61
N VAL A 103 11.55 -0.81 7.66
CA VAL A 103 10.09 -0.76 7.86
C VAL A 103 9.48 -2.06 7.34
N LEU A 104 8.67 -2.70 8.18
CA LEU A 104 7.89 -3.89 7.83
C LEU A 104 6.41 -3.58 7.96
N TRP A 105 5.64 -3.91 6.96
CA TRP A 105 4.19 -3.72 6.96
C TRP A 105 3.50 -5.02 6.59
N ALA A 106 2.62 -5.52 7.47
CA ALA A 106 1.89 -6.74 7.23
C ALA A 106 0.39 -6.47 7.17
N THR A 107 -0.24 -6.98 6.12
CA THR A 107 -1.70 -7.00 5.97
C THR A 107 -2.18 -8.44 6.06
N GLY A 108 -3.29 -8.66 6.76
CA GLY A 108 -3.83 -10.00 6.99
C GLY A 108 -5.26 -10.15 6.54
N ARG A 109 -5.63 -11.38 6.23
CA ARG A 109 -7.01 -11.83 6.02
C ARG A 109 -7.22 -13.18 6.65
N LEU A 110 -8.48 -13.55 6.90
CA LEU A 110 -8.84 -14.88 7.41
C LEU A 110 -9.27 -15.76 6.24
N LEU A 111 -8.51 -16.82 5.99
CA LEU A 111 -8.90 -17.87 5.05
C LEU A 111 -9.98 -18.75 5.64
N LEU A 112 -9.91 -18.96 6.96
CA LEU A 112 -10.85 -19.76 7.72
C LEU A 112 -11.06 -19.12 9.10
N CYS A 113 -12.31 -19.06 9.53
CA CYS A 113 -12.70 -18.73 10.89
C CYS A 113 -13.98 -19.49 11.20
N GLU A 114 -13.87 -20.62 11.88
CA GLU A 114 -14.97 -21.54 12.15
C GLU A 114 -15.04 -21.84 13.64
N ALA A 115 -16.25 -22.05 14.11
CA ALA A 115 -16.52 -22.52 15.46
C ALA A 115 -17.49 -23.69 15.43
N GLN A 116 -17.20 -24.72 16.21
CA GLN A 116 -18.02 -25.91 16.34
C GLN A 116 -18.33 -26.19 17.81
N ALA A 117 -19.59 -26.36 18.13
CA ALA A 117 -20.01 -26.84 19.43
C ALA A 117 -19.62 -28.31 19.56
N LEU A 118 -18.71 -28.64 20.47
CA LEU A 118 -18.36 -30.04 20.83
C LEU A 118 -19.38 -30.60 21.79
N THR A 119 -19.87 -29.80 22.72
CA THR A 119 -20.99 -30.05 23.63
C THR A 119 -21.71 -28.71 23.85
N PRO A 120 -22.89 -28.69 24.46
CA PRO A 120 -23.57 -27.42 24.77
C PRO A 120 -22.73 -26.42 25.56
N ARG A 121 -21.67 -26.87 26.27
CA ARG A 121 -20.78 -26.08 27.13
C ARG A 121 -19.31 -26.07 26.67
N ARG A 122 -18.99 -26.68 25.53
CA ARG A 122 -17.61 -26.70 24.99
C ARG A 122 -17.60 -26.34 23.50
N LEU A 123 -16.68 -25.51 23.14
CA LEU A 123 -16.52 -24.97 21.81
C LEU A 123 -15.10 -25.23 21.29
N ALA A 124 -14.97 -25.65 20.05
CA ALA A 124 -13.72 -25.62 19.29
C ALA A 124 -13.77 -24.47 18.30
N VAL A 125 -12.75 -23.65 18.30
CA VAL A 125 -12.55 -22.53 17.35
C VAL A 125 -11.31 -22.83 16.53
N ARG A 126 -11.44 -22.80 15.21
CA ARG A 126 -10.35 -22.99 14.26
C ARG A 126 -10.18 -21.73 13.42
N ILE A 127 -8.97 -21.22 13.34
CA ILE A 127 -8.63 -20.04 12.55
C ILE A 127 -7.47 -20.34 11.60
N MET A 128 -7.50 -19.71 10.42
CA MET A 128 -6.39 -19.72 9.47
C MET A 128 -6.15 -18.32 8.93
N PRO A 129 -5.35 -17.50 9.63
CA PRO A 129 -4.92 -16.21 9.12
C PRO A 129 -3.86 -16.39 8.01
N GLU A 130 -3.99 -15.58 6.96
CA GLU A 130 -2.97 -15.37 5.94
C GLU A 130 -2.44 -13.94 6.05
N TRP A 131 -1.12 -13.80 6.03
CA TRP A 131 -0.43 -12.53 6.14
C TRP A 131 0.42 -12.27 4.93
N THR A 132 0.30 -11.07 4.35
CA THR A 132 1.23 -10.57 3.34
C THR A 132 2.13 -9.52 3.99
N VAL A 133 3.43 -9.82 4.07
CA VAL A 133 4.45 -8.95 4.64
C VAL A 133 5.18 -8.21 3.53
N CYS A 134 5.19 -6.89 3.60
CA CYS A 134 5.95 -5.98 2.75
C CYS A 134 7.10 -5.39 3.56
N GLY A 135 8.28 -5.33 2.99
CA GLY A 135 9.44 -4.69 3.58
C GLY A 135 9.92 -3.52 2.76
N TYR A 136 10.42 -2.50 3.44
CA TYR A 136 10.97 -1.30 2.79
C TYR A 136 12.37 -1.03 3.32
N LYS A 137 13.29 -0.75 2.37
CA LYS A 137 14.70 -0.51 2.64
C LYS A 137 15.12 0.85 2.10
N CYS A 138 15.76 1.64 2.96
CA CYS A 138 16.37 2.89 2.54
C CYS A 138 17.67 2.60 1.79
N ALA A 139 17.81 3.16 0.60
CA ALA A 139 19.00 3.06 -0.22
C ALA A 139 19.46 4.46 -0.66
N THR A 140 20.76 4.64 -0.77
CA THR A 140 21.36 5.86 -1.33
C THR A 140 22.01 5.51 -2.65
N VAL A 141 21.61 6.22 -3.69
CA VAL A 141 22.13 6.07 -5.05
C VAL A 141 22.89 7.33 -5.42
N ARG A 142 24.06 7.12 -6.02
CA ARG A 142 24.97 8.21 -6.40
C ARG A 142 24.88 8.44 -7.91
N LEU A 143 24.53 9.66 -8.33
CA LEU A 143 24.44 10.07 -9.73
C LEU A 143 25.46 11.15 -10.04
N CYS A 144 26.14 11.02 -11.18
CA CYS A 144 27.07 12.05 -11.64
C CYS A 144 26.28 13.24 -12.24
N THR A 145 26.40 14.42 -11.66
CA THR A 145 25.71 15.63 -12.07
C THR A 145 26.63 16.65 -12.73
N GLY A 146 27.93 16.48 -12.61
CA GLY A 146 28.91 17.40 -13.16
C GLY A 146 30.34 16.85 -13.10
N VAL A 147 31.25 17.72 -13.51
CA VAL A 147 32.70 17.50 -13.44
C VAL A 147 33.28 18.83 -12.98
N GLU A 148 34.42 18.81 -12.29
CA GLU A 148 35.15 20.01 -11.95
C GLU A 148 35.42 20.86 -13.22
N GLU A 149 35.28 22.17 -13.08
CA GLU A 149 35.36 23.10 -14.23
C GLU A 149 36.73 22.99 -14.92
N GLU A 150 36.69 22.43 -16.13
CA GLU A 150 37.82 22.41 -17.05
C GLU A 150 37.38 22.84 -18.45
N PRO A 151 37.98 23.90 -19.04
CA PRO A 151 37.56 24.44 -20.32
C PRO A 151 37.61 23.45 -21.48
N SER A 152 38.42 22.40 -21.36
CA SER A 152 38.56 21.36 -22.39
C SER A 152 37.50 20.25 -22.32
N LEU A 153 36.69 20.19 -21.26
CA LEU A 153 35.67 19.18 -21.09
C LEU A 153 34.33 19.58 -21.71
N ARG A 154 33.69 18.62 -22.33
CA ARG A 154 32.32 18.72 -22.85
C ARG A 154 31.47 17.63 -22.22
N LEU A 155 30.29 18.04 -21.71
CA LEU A 155 29.40 17.16 -20.97
C LEU A 155 28.08 17.06 -21.71
N ARG A 156 27.60 15.84 -21.90
CA ARG A 156 26.23 15.57 -22.31
C ARG A 156 25.41 15.30 -21.08
N ARG A 157 24.42 16.15 -20.83
CA ARG A 157 23.51 16.02 -19.70
C ARG A 157 22.12 15.60 -20.16
N GLN A 158 21.44 14.85 -19.33
CA GLN A 158 20.05 14.51 -19.50
C GLN A 158 19.30 14.85 -18.23
N GLU A 159 18.31 15.70 -18.34
CA GLU A 159 17.41 15.99 -17.23
C GLU A 159 16.39 14.86 -17.07
N ARG A 160 16.18 14.46 -15.85
CA ARG A 160 15.20 13.44 -15.44
C ARG A 160 14.43 13.96 -14.25
N GLU A 161 13.10 13.89 -14.34
CA GLU A 161 12.22 14.10 -13.22
C GLU A 161 12.01 12.76 -12.52
N LEU A 162 12.36 12.71 -11.24
CA LEU A 162 12.26 11.54 -10.39
C LEU A 162 11.21 11.81 -9.32
N CYS A 163 10.22 10.93 -9.19
CA CYS A 163 9.26 10.96 -8.09
C CYS A 163 9.67 9.89 -7.08
N LEU A 164 10.28 10.28 -5.98
CA LEU A 164 10.93 9.37 -5.05
C LEU A 164 10.24 9.35 -3.69
N THR A 165 10.13 8.17 -3.09
CA THR A 165 9.85 8.06 -1.66
C THR A 165 11.14 8.38 -0.91
N CYS A 166 11.21 9.55 -0.28
CA CYS A 166 12.41 10.02 0.42
C CYS A 166 12.43 9.64 1.90
N ALA A 167 11.25 9.46 2.51
CA ALA A 167 11.17 8.98 3.89
C ALA A 167 9.94 8.10 4.13
N MET A 168 10.09 7.12 5.01
CA MET A 168 9.01 6.26 5.49
C MET A 168 9.12 6.06 6.99
N ALA A 169 7.97 5.95 7.66
CA ALA A 169 7.93 5.60 9.07
C ALA A 169 6.59 4.93 9.42
N GLU A 170 6.67 4.06 10.41
CA GLU A 170 5.50 3.51 11.10
C GLU A 170 5.22 4.31 12.36
N ARG A 171 3.95 4.60 12.62
CA ARG A 171 3.48 5.28 13.82
C ARG A 171 2.23 4.61 14.34
N GLU A 172 2.08 4.61 15.66
CA GLU A 172 0.89 4.10 16.32
C GLU A 172 0.16 5.27 17.01
N CYS A 173 -1.17 5.19 17.01
CA CYS A 173 -2.01 6.15 17.71
C CYS A 173 -3.26 5.45 18.24
N SER A 174 -3.86 6.03 19.28
CA SER A 174 -5.12 5.55 19.86
C SER A 174 -6.22 6.56 19.59
N VAL A 175 -7.38 6.04 19.19
CA VAL A 175 -8.59 6.80 18.94
C VAL A 175 -9.68 6.27 19.83
N SER A 176 -10.42 7.16 20.48
CA SER A 176 -11.61 6.83 21.26
C SER A 176 -12.73 7.81 20.97
N GLY A 177 -13.96 7.33 20.99
CA GLY A 177 -15.13 8.15 20.77
C GLY A 177 -16.41 7.43 21.18
N GLU A 178 -17.48 8.18 21.25
CA GLU A 178 -18.79 7.69 21.60
C GLU A 178 -19.81 8.05 20.51
N THR A 179 -20.76 7.16 20.30
CA THR A 179 -21.85 7.37 19.36
C THR A 179 -23.17 7.16 20.08
N ALA A 180 -24.20 7.92 19.72
CA ALA A 180 -25.53 7.75 20.25
C ALA A 180 -26.46 7.16 19.19
N VAL A 181 -27.25 6.16 19.57
CA VAL A 181 -28.31 5.62 18.71
C VAL A 181 -29.40 6.69 18.58
N PRO A 182 -29.80 7.08 17.34
CA PRO A 182 -30.78 8.12 17.13
C PRO A 182 -32.12 7.84 17.80
N ALA A 183 -32.78 8.91 18.25
CA ALA A 183 -34.12 8.78 18.80
C ALA A 183 -35.09 8.18 17.77
N GLY A 184 -35.86 7.16 18.21
CA GLY A 184 -36.77 6.41 17.34
C GLY A 184 -36.21 5.09 16.81
N GLN A 185 -34.92 4.84 16.97
CA GLN A 185 -34.36 3.51 16.77
C GLN A 185 -34.48 2.65 18.05
N PRO A 186 -34.61 1.32 17.92
CA PRO A 186 -34.71 0.45 19.07
C PRO A 186 -33.47 0.52 19.99
N VAL A 187 -33.71 0.62 21.28
CA VAL A 187 -32.67 0.73 22.29
C VAL A 187 -31.84 -0.58 22.35
N PRO A 188 -30.52 -0.50 22.21
CA PRO A 188 -29.65 -1.67 22.31
C PRO A 188 -29.67 -2.29 23.71
N GLU A 189 -29.86 -3.59 23.77
CA GLU A 189 -29.73 -4.39 25.00
C GLU A 189 -28.38 -5.14 25.05
N ASP A 190 -28.02 -5.78 23.95
CA ASP A 190 -26.77 -6.51 23.82
C ASP A 190 -26.10 -6.20 22.49
N LEU A 191 -24.79 -5.93 22.52
CA LEU A 191 -23.94 -5.88 21.34
C LEU A 191 -23.50 -7.30 20.98
N LEU A 192 -23.93 -7.81 19.83
CA LEU A 192 -23.67 -9.18 19.41
C LEU A 192 -22.40 -9.30 18.60
N ALA A 193 -22.19 -8.40 17.64
CA ALA A 193 -20.99 -8.35 16.82
C ALA A 193 -20.73 -6.91 16.36
N TYR A 194 -19.48 -6.61 16.01
CA TYR A 194 -19.12 -5.33 15.42
C TYR A 194 -17.90 -5.44 14.52
N ARG A 195 -17.76 -4.45 13.62
CA ARG A 195 -16.58 -4.22 12.79
C ARG A 195 -16.19 -2.75 12.87
N LEU A 196 -14.87 -2.52 12.85
CA LEU A 196 -14.29 -1.19 12.78
C LEU A 196 -13.48 -1.06 11.50
N TYR A 197 -13.80 -0.03 10.72
CA TYR A 197 -13.14 0.24 9.45
C TYR A 197 -12.45 1.61 9.54
N PRO A 198 -11.15 1.66 9.89
CA PRO A 198 -10.42 2.90 9.88
C PRO A 198 -10.07 3.32 8.45
N GLN A 199 -10.15 4.61 8.20
CA GLN A 199 -9.78 5.23 6.93
C GLN A 199 -9.05 6.54 7.19
N VAL A 200 -7.99 6.82 6.40
CA VAL A 200 -7.32 8.11 6.39
C VAL A 200 -7.80 8.92 5.19
N ASP A 201 -8.29 10.15 5.44
CA ASP A 201 -8.78 11.04 4.40
C ASP A 201 -7.71 12.00 3.93
N SER A 202 -6.90 12.53 4.86
CA SER A 202 -5.86 13.50 4.55
C SER A 202 -4.69 13.46 5.52
N CYS A 203 -3.52 13.82 4.98
CA CYS A 203 -2.30 14.04 5.72
C CYS A 203 -1.73 15.42 5.35
N GLN A 204 -1.36 16.22 6.34
CA GLN A 204 -0.80 17.55 6.13
C GLN A 204 0.46 17.73 6.99
N ILE A 205 1.54 18.22 6.37
CA ILE A 205 2.76 18.56 7.10
C ILE A 205 2.55 19.91 7.82
N VAL A 206 2.87 19.95 9.11
CA VAL A 206 2.83 21.14 9.95
C VAL A 206 4.14 21.22 10.74
N GLY A 207 5.11 21.93 10.19
CA GLY A 207 6.48 21.95 10.73
C GLY A 207 7.13 20.57 10.67
N THR A 208 7.57 20.03 11.81
CA THR A 208 8.17 18.68 11.91
C THR A 208 7.13 17.58 12.18
N LYS A 209 5.85 17.93 12.23
CA LYS A 209 4.75 17.00 12.53
C LYS A 209 3.81 16.83 11.37
N LEU A 210 3.03 15.78 11.43
CA LEU A 210 1.96 15.45 10.51
C LEU A 210 0.62 15.51 11.23
N LEU A 211 -0.32 16.24 10.65
CA LEU A 211 -1.73 16.17 11.01
C LEU A 211 -2.39 15.12 10.12
N VAL A 212 -2.77 13.99 10.69
CA VAL A 212 -3.49 12.90 10.04
C VAL A 212 -4.96 12.98 10.44
N LYS A 213 -5.83 13.13 9.46
CA LYS A 213 -7.29 13.14 9.66
C LYS A 213 -7.92 11.95 8.97
N GLY A 214 -8.95 11.40 9.58
CA GLY A 214 -9.68 10.28 9.05
C GLY A 214 -10.88 9.93 9.90
N ASP A 215 -11.47 8.79 9.59
CA ASP A 215 -12.67 8.28 10.21
C ASP A 215 -12.52 6.82 10.61
N ILE A 216 -13.23 6.40 11.65
CA ILE A 216 -13.48 5.00 11.98
C ILE A 216 -14.97 4.75 11.81
N THR A 217 -15.34 3.93 10.84
CA THR A 217 -16.74 3.50 10.69
C THR A 217 -16.98 2.27 11.56
N LEU A 218 -17.93 2.37 12.47
CA LEU A 218 -18.46 1.28 13.27
C LEU A 218 -19.66 0.66 12.54
N HIS A 219 -19.61 -0.65 12.30
CA HIS A 219 -20.78 -1.46 11.98
C HIS A 219 -21.07 -2.35 13.17
N ALA A 220 -22.23 -2.20 13.79
CA ALA A 220 -22.65 -2.95 14.95
C ALA A 220 -23.92 -3.75 14.67
N LEU A 221 -23.91 -5.01 15.09
CA LEU A 221 -25.07 -5.88 15.20
C LEU A 221 -25.49 -5.93 16.66
N TYR A 222 -26.69 -5.51 16.97
CA TYR A 222 -27.20 -5.52 18.33
C TYR A 222 -28.60 -6.12 18.43
N ARG A 223 -28.93 -6.51 19.62
CA ARG A 223 -30.27 -7.01 19.99
C ARG A 223 -30.93 -5.98 20.89
N CYS A 224 -32.21 -5.68 20.60
CA CYS A 224 -33.03 -4.82 21.43
C CYS A 224 -33.82 -5.60 22.51
N GLN A 225 -34.51 -4.89 23.40
CA GLN A 225 -35.30 -5.50 24.47
C GLN A 225 -36.39 -6.45 23.98
N GLN A 226 -36.92 -6.25 22.78
CA GLN A 226 -37.90 -7.15 22.16
C GLN A 226 -37.26 -8.39 21.51
N GLN A 227 -35.98 -8.65 21.78
CA GLN A 227 -35.19 -9.76 21.22
C GLN A 227 -35.03 -9.70 19.70
N LYS A 228 -35.32 -8.56 19.06
CA LYS A 228 -35.11 -8.35 17.62
C LYS A 228 -33.71 -7.87 17.32
N LEU A 229 -33.20 -8.30 16.16
CA LEU A 229 -31.89 -7.89 15.64
C LEU A 229 -31.99 -6.55 14.93
N HIS A 230 -30.99 -5.72 15.16
CA HIS A 230 -30.82 -4.42 14.51
C HIS A 230 -29.38 -4.19 14.13
N THR A 231 -29.17 -3.40 13.09
CA THR A 231 -27.85 -2.92 12.68
C THR A 231 -27.71 -1.45 12.98
N TYR A 232 -26.51 -1.03 13.33
CA TYR A 232 -26.18 0.37 13.55
C TYR A 232 -24.85 0.69 12.87
N THR A 233 -24.82 1.77 12.11
CA THR A 233 -23.62 2.29 11.49
C THR A 233 -23.37 3.70 11.95
N ALA A 234 -22.14 3.97 12.39
CA ALA A 234 -21.73 5.31 12.80
C ALA A 234 -20.28 5.56 12.37
N THR A 235 -20.01 6.82 12.06
CA THR A 235 -18.68 7.29 11.69
C THR A 235 -18.13 8.17 12.79
N LEU A 236 -16.95 7.84 13.30
CA LEU A 236 -16.24 8.59 14.33
C LEU A 236 -15.02 9.27 13.69
N PRO A 237 -15.04 10.59 13.54
CA PRO A 237 -13.89 11.32 12.99
C PRO A 237 -12.73 11.32 13.99
N PHE A 238 -11.50 11.23 13.49
CA PHE A 238 -10.30 11.41 14.29
C PHE A 238 -9.34 12.41 13.65
N SER A 239 -8.54 13.03 14.52
CA SER A 239 -7.46 13.92 14.13
C SER A 239 -6.28 13.66 15.04
N GLN A 240 -5.18 13.16 14.45
CA GLN A 240 -3.99 12.78 15.19
C GLN A 240 -2.77 13.56 14.72
N ILE A 241 -1.95 13.98 15.66
CA ILE A 241 -0.66 14.62 15.37
C ILE A 241 0.44 13.61 15.65
N VAL A 242 1.15 13.24 14.59
CA VAL A 242 2.27 12.30 14.66
C VAL A 242 3.55 12.96 14.11
N GLU A 243 4.71 12.39 14.40
CA GLU A 243 5.97 12.89 13.85
C GLU A 243 6.09 12.59 12.38
N SER A 244 6.51 13.59 11.58
CA SER A 244 6.76 13.42 10.15
C SER A 244 7.93 12.47 9.90
N PRO A 245 7.85 11.58 8.93
CA PRO A 245 8.97 10.71 8.57
C PRO A 245 10.19 11.48 8.05
N GLY A 246 10.01 12.67 7.46
CA GLY A 246 11.06 13.51 6.86
C GLY A 246 11.50 14.70 7.72
N ASN A 247 11.24 14.71 9.03
CA ASN A 247 11.68 15.78 9.94
C ASN A 247 11.37 17.22 9.46
N GLY A 248 10.24 17.43 8.78
CA GLY A 248 9.82 18.73 8.25
C GLY A 248 10.28 19.02 6.81
N GLU A 249 10.78 18.02 6.10
CA GLU A 249 11.02 18.15 4.66
C GLU A 249 9.70 18.34 3.89
N ASP A 250 9.75 19.18 2.85
CA ASP A 250 8.62 19.41 1.95
C ASP A 250 8.37 18.20 1.06
N GLY A 251 7.10 17.93 0.78
CA GLY A 251 6.68 16.86 -0.10
C GLY A 251 5.23 16.44 0.12
N ASP A 252 4.79 15.50 -0.69
CA ASP A 252 3.46 14.89 -0.55
C ASP A 252 3.53 13.71 0.43
N VAL A 253 2.66 13.73 1.45
CA VAL A 253 2.57 12.62 2.42
C VAL A 253 1.31 11.81 2.18
N THR A 254 1.49 10.51 2.17
CA THR A 254 0.40 9.54 2.19
C THR A 254 0.49 8.66 3.42
N ALA A 255 -0.66 8.20 3.92
CA ALA A 255 -0.74 7.26 5.02
C ALA A 255 -1.63 6.08 4.63
N ALA A 256 -1.16 4.87 4.91
CA ALA A 256 -2.01 3.70 5.03
C ALA A 256 -2.32 3.47 6.51
N VAL A 257 -3.54 3.01 6.81
CA VAL A 257 -3.99 2.77 8.18
C VAL A 257 -4.42 1.32 8.36
N GLN A 258 -4.11 0.77 9.53
CA GLN A 258 -4.55 -0.56 9.97
C GLN A 258 -5.01 -0.48 11.42
N CYS A 259 -6.10 -1.17 11.74
CA CYS A 259 -6.52 -1.36 13.12
C CYS A 259 -5.69 -2.51 13.74
N ILE A 260 -4.87 -2.19 14.75
CA ILE A 260 -4.12 -3.19 15.53
C ILE A 260 -5.09 -3.97 16.40
N CYS A 261 -5.92 -3.24 17.13
CA CYS A 261 -6.95 -3.76 18.01
C CYS A 261 -8.06 -2.74 18.13
N GLY A 262 -9.30 -3.19 18.11
CA GLY A 262 -10.44 -2.30 18.28
C GLY A 262 -11.50 -2.93 19.15
N GLU A 263 -12.16 -2.11 19.96
CA GLU A 263 -13.22 -2.55 20.84
C GLU A 263 -14.42 -1.59 20.75
N ALA A 264 -15.60 -2.17 20.68
CA ALA A 264 -16.85 -1.46 20.84
C ALA A 264 -17.59 -2.02 22.05
N ARG A 265 -18.14 -1.14 22.87
CA ARG A 265 -18.93 -1.49 24.06
C ARG A 265 -20.23 -0.73 24.06
N LEU A 266 -21.27 -1.37 24.58
CA LEU A 266 -22.56 -0.73 24.78
C LEU A 266 -22.48 0.33 25.89
N LEU A 267 -22.90 1.55 25.58
CA LEU A 267 -23.11 2.62 26.55
C LEU A 267 -24.59 2.71 26.90
N ARG A 268 -24.88 2.74 28.21
CA ARG A 268 -26.22 2.97 28.73
C ARG A 268 -26.17 4.14 29.67
N SER A 269 -26.93 5.19 29.40
CA SER A 269 -27.20 6.26 30.33
C SER A 269 -28.71 6.39 30.52
N GLU A 270 -29.14 7.18 31.48
CA GLU A 270 -30.58 7.43 31.72
C GLU A 270 -31.27 8.15 30.55
N GLU A 271 -30.48 8.94 29.77
CA GLU A 271 -31.02 9.77 28.68
C GLU A 271 -30.70 9.23 27.28
N SER A 272 -29.67 8.36 27.13
CA SER A 272 -29.24 7.89 25.82
C SER A 272 -28.61 6.50 25.87
N SER A 273 -28.72 5.79 24.76
CA SER A 273 -28.00 4.53 24.52
C SER A 273 -27.14 4.67 23.29
N GLY A 274 -25.96 4.05 23.29
CA GLY A 274 -25.03 4.16 22.20
C GLY A 274 -23.87 3.18 22.33
N PHE A 275 -22.76 3.50 21.69
CA PHE A 275 -21.56 2.67 21.70
C PHE A 275 -20.33 3.52 21.98
N ALA A 276 -19.49 3.07 22.91
CA ALA A 276 -18.12 3.55 23.06
C ALA A 276 -17.22 2.72 22.16
N VAL A 277 -16.37 3.39 21.42
CA VAL A 277 -15.40 2.78 20.51
C VAL A 277 -14.00 3.20 20.93
N THR A 278 -13.10 2.24 21.02
CA THR A 278 -11.66 2.47 21.17
C THR A 278 -10.93 1.68 20.11
N ALA A 279 -9.93 2.29 19.47
CA ALA A 279 -9.13 1.63 18.46
C ALA A 279 -7.66 2.04 18.57
N GLU A 280 -6.77 1.07 18.55
CA GLU A 280 -5.35 1.27 18.34
C GLU A 280 -5.07 1.15 16.85
N LEU A 281 -4.53 2.20 16.27
CA LEU A 281 -4.26 2.31 14.85
C LEU A 281 -2.75 2.33 14.59
N ARG A 282 -2.33 1.63 13.55
CA ARG A 282 -1.00 1.68 12.99
C ARG A 282 -1.04 2.40 11.65
N LEU A 283 -0.17 3.39 11.49
CA LEU A 283 -0.05 4.23 10.32
C LEU A 283 1.28 3.94 9.62
N LEU A 284 1.26 3.61 8.34
CA LEU A 284 2.44 3.62 7.48
C LEU A 284 2.46 4.94 6.72
N LEU A 285 3.41 5.80 7.10
CA LEU A 285 3.60 7.13 6.52
C LEU A 285 4.66 7.08 5.44
N ARG A 286 4.37 7.70 4.30
CA ARG A 286 5.28 7.79 3.15
C ARG A 286 5.37 9.24 2.71
N LEU A 287 6.58 9.80 2.73
CA LEU A 287 6.90 11.12 2.17
C LEU A 287 7.46 10.95 0.78
N THR A 288 6.85 11.61 -0.18
CA THR A 288 7.22 11.56 -1.60
C THR A 288 7.61 12.95 -2.08
N ARG A 289 8.70 13.05 -2.84
CA ARG A 289 9.18 14.30 -3.43
C ARG A 289 9.48 14.11 -4.92
N ARG A 290 9.17 15.13 -5.70
CA ARG A 290 9.62 15.25 -7.09
C ARG A 290 10.94 15.99 -7.11
N GLU A 291 11.91 15.43 -7.81
CA GLU A 291 13.25 15.98 -7.92
C GLU A 291 13.72 15.93 -9.36
N SER A 292 14.14 17.07 -9.90
CA SER A 292 14.80 17.13 -11.21
C SER A 292 16.31 16.94 -11.03
N VAL A 293 16.86 15.99 -11.76
CA VAL A 293 18.29 15.67 -11.73
C VAL A 293 18.85 15.70 -13.14
N ALA A 294 19.84 16.56 -13.36
CA ALA A 294 20.60 16.61 -14.60
C ALA A 294 21.79 15.65 -14.49
N CYS A 295 21.66 14.43 -15.03
CA CYS A 295 22.73 13.43 -15.03
C CYS A 295 23.67 13.60 -16.20
N VAL A 296 24.97 13.46 -15.96
CA VAL A 296 25.98 13.38 -17.01
C VAL A 296 25.93 11.98 -17.63
N THR A 297 25.50 11.89 -18.88
CA THR A 297 25.36 10.62 -19.61
C THR A 297 26.59 10.29 -20.45
N ASP A 298 27.34 11.30 -20.87
CA ASP A 298 28.56 11.14 -21.62
C ASP A 298 29.47 12.39 -21.46
N LEU A 299 30.75 12.21 -21.68
CA LEU A 299 31.72 13.31 -21.69
C LEU A 299 32.93 13.03 -22.59
N TYR A 300 33.57 14.08 -23.05
CA TYR A 300 34.87 14.00 -23.74
C TYR A 300 35.71 15.25 -23.48
N SER A 301 37.01 15.18 -23.76
CA SER A 301 37.89 16.33 -23.73
C SER A 301 38.38 16.68 -25.13
N THR A 302 38.52 18.00 -25.39
CA THR A 302 39.15 18.50 -26.64
C THR A 302 40.66 18.34 -26.63
N ARG A 303 41.29 18.15 -25.45
CA ARG A 303 42.77 18.06 -25.28
C ARG A 303 43.27 16.62 -25.15
N CYS A 304 42.62 15.74 -24.42
CA CYS A 304 43.07 14.41 -24.15
C CYS A 304 42.02 13.36 -24.57
N VAL A 305 42.41 12.11 -24.66
CA VAL A 305 41.49 11.01 -24.93
C VAL A 305 40.93 10.52 -23.62
N LEU A 306 39.62 10.71 -23.43
CA LEU A 306 38.90 10.20 -22.28
C LEU A 306 38.01 9.04 -22.70
N LYS A 307 37.94 8.03 -21.84
CA LYS A 307 37.02 6.89 -21.94
C LYS A 307 36.08 6.97 -20.72
N PRO A 308 34.86 7.47 -20.87
CA PRO A 308 33.88 7.44 -19.80
C PRO A 308 33.41 6.01 -19.55
N GLU A 309 33.28 5.64 -18.30
CA GLU A 309 32.57 4.45 -17.84
C GLU A 309 31.14 4.89 -17.52
N THR A 310 30.18 4.20 -18.07
CA THR A 310 28.74 4.52 -17.87
C THR A 310 28.03 3.31 -17.29
N ALA A 311 27.01 3.57 -16.46
CA ALA A 311 26.13 2.55 -15.94
C ALA A 311 24.65 2.98 -16.08
N GLU A 312 23.82 1.98 -16.18
CA GLU A 312 22.37 2.13 -16.02
C GLU A 312 22.01 1.87 -14.56
N ILE A 313 21.48 2.88 -13.90
CA ILE A 313 21.06 2.80 -12.51
C ILE A 313 19.54 2.82 -12.48
N THR A 314 18.97 1.75 -11.95
CA THR A 314 17.52 1.62 -11.78
C THR A 314 17.12 2.04 -10.38
N LEU A 315 16.26 3.06 -10.30
CA LEU A 315 15.75 3.65 -9.07
C LEU A 315 14.28 3.26 -8.86
N PRO A 316 13.87 2.87 -7.65
CA PRO A 316 12.45 2.78 -7.32
C PRO A 316 11.84 4.18 -7.33
N THR A 317 10.69 4.32 -7.95
CA THR A 317 9.91 5.55 -7.94
C THR A 317 8.66 5.37 -7.09
N SER A 318 8.12 6.46 -6.59
CA SER A 318 6.89 6.42 -5.81
C SER A 318 5.74 5.96 -6.70
N PRO A 319 4.92 5.01 -6.26
CA PRO A 319 3.75 4.61 -7.01
C PRO A 319 2.76 5.78 -7.10
N GLU A 320 2.02 5.83 -8.19
CA GLU A 320 0.88 6.73 -8.32
C GLU A 320 -0.17 6.44 -7.23
N ARG A 321 -1.04 7.41 -6.99
CA ARG A 321 -2.15 7.20 -6.05
C ARG A 321 -3.00 6.03 -6.54
N PRO A 322 -3.41 5.10 -5.63
CA PRO A 322 -4.25 3.98 -5.99
C PRO A 322 -5.54 4.44 -6.70
N ALA A 323 -5.90 3.75 -7.77
CA ALA A 323 -7.18 3.97 -8.41
C ALA A 323 -8.30 3.42 -7.52
N ARG A 324 -9.31 4.24 -7.23
CA ARG A 324 -10.48 3.84 -6.45
C ARG A 324 -11.62 3.45 -7.38
N GLN A 325 -12.26 2.33 -7.07
CA GLN A 325 -13.39 1.81 -7.82
C GLN A 325 -14.49 1.40 -6.84
N GLU A 326 -15.73 1.81 -7.10
CA GLU A 326 -16.90 1.33 -6.38
C GLU A 326 -17.41 0.06 -7.04
N VAL A 327 -17.59 -0.99 -6.25
CA VAL A 327 -18.22 -2.25 -6.65
C VAL A 327 -19.59 -2.31 -5.99
N ALA A 328 -20.62 -2.40 -6.81
CA ALA A 328 -22.02 -2.46 -6.35
C ALA A 328 -22.66 -3.79 -6.76
N GLN A 329 -23.47 -4.35 -5.86
CA GLN A 329 -24.27 -5.56 -6.09
C GLN A 329 -25.65 -5.39 -5.50
N HIS A 330 -26.67 -5.87 -6.22
CA HIS A 330 -28.03 -5.94 -5.71
C HIS A 330 -28.35 -7.38 -5.30
N LEU A 331 -28.98 -7.51 -4.11
CA LEU A 331 -29.51 -8.78 -3.61
C LEU A 331 -30.98 -8.65 -3.35
N ASP A 332 -31.77 -9.55 -3.93
CA ASP A 332 -33.19 -9.69 -3.63
C ASP A 332 -33.40 -10.81 -2.59
N PHE A 333 -34.06 -10.49 -1.50
CA PHE A 333 -34.42 -11.43 -0.45
C PHE A 333 -35.90 -11.86 -0.50
N GLY A 334 -36.67 -11.36 -1.48
CA GLY A 334 -38.09 -11.65 -1.62
C GLY A 334 -38.98 -11.08 -0.49
N ARG A 335 -38.40 -10.33 0.46
CA ARG A 335 -39.04 -9.84 1.68
C ARG A 335 -38.95 -8.33 1.78
N GLN A 336 -40.01 -7.66 2.08
CA GLN A 336 -39.99 -6.21 2.31
C GLN A 336 -39.17 -5.84 3.54
N ARG A 337 -38.23 -4.88 3.36
CA ARG A 337 -37.26 -4.42 4.36
C ARG A 337 -36.47 -5.57 4.99
N PRO A 338 -35.69 -6.28 4.21
CA PRO A 338 -34.87 -7.37 4.73
C PRO A 338 -33.92 -6.87 5.82
N PHE A 339 -33.64 -7.73 6.81
CA PHE A 339 -32.54 -7.49 7.74
C PHE A 339 -31.26 -7.99 7.09
N VAL A 340 -30.22 -7.14 7.05
CA VAL A 340 -28.90 -7.53 6.50
C VAL A 340 -27.82 -6.91 7.37
N PHE A 341 -26.86 -7.74 7.78
CA PHE A 341 -25.63 -7.31 8.44
C PHE A 341 -24.42 -7.85 7.70
N ILE A 342 -23.46 -6.98 7.34
CA ILE A 342 -22.22 -7.40 6.71
C ILE A 342 -21.29 -7.91 7.80
N VAL A 343 -21.14 -9.24 7.84
CA VAL A 343 -20.30 -9.94 8.82
C VAL A 343 -18.83 -9.70 8.54
N ASP A 344 -18.42 -9.87 7.28
CA ASP A 344 -17.06 -9.67 6.83
C ASP A 344 -17.00 -9.30 5.35
N THR A 345 -15.89 -8.71 4.96
CA THR A 345 -15.56 -8.44 3.56
C THR A 345 -14.08 -8.69 3.33
N ASP A 346 -13.77 -9.43 2.29
CA ASP A 346 -12.41 -9.78 1.90
C ASP A 346 -12.17 -9.51 0.42
N CYS A 347 -10.95 -9.09 0.09
CA CYS A 347 -10.51 -8.89 -1.28
C CYS A 347 -9.23 -9.70 -1.49
N ALA A 348 -9.35 -10.79 -2.23
CA ALA A 348 -8.29 -11.74 -2.44
C ALA A 348 -7.81 -11.74 -3.89
N PRO A 349 -6.50 -11.95 -4.15
CA PRO A 349 -6.03 -12.22 -5.51
C PRO A 349 -6.68 -13.52 -6.03
N SER A 350 -7.06 -13.53 -7.29
CA SER A 350 -7.72 -14.63 -7.97
C SER A 350 -7.35 -14.66 -9.45
N VAL A 351 -7.80 -15.66 -10.16
CA VAL A 351 -7.65 -15.80 -11.61
C VAL A 351 -9.02 -16.07 -12.20
N ALA A 352 -9.38 -15.33 -13.25
CA ALA A 352 -10.63 -15.52 -13.96
C ALA A 352 -10.61 -16.82 -14.79
N GLU A 353 -11.76 -17.26 -15.30
CA GLU A 353 -11.88 -18.50 -16.08
C GLU A 353 -11.02 -18.51 -17.36
N ASP A 354 -10.76 -17.34 -17.92
CA ASP A 354 -9.92 -17.14 -19.10
C ASP A 354 -8.41 -17.08 -18.79
N GLY A 355 -8.02 -17.21 -17.52
CA GLY A 355 -6.64 -17.13 -17.04
C GLY A 355 -6.14 -15.71 -16.77
N THR A 356 -6.97 -14.67 -16.91
CA THR A 356 -6.59 -13.30 -16.61
C THR A 356 -6.53 -13.03 -15.10
N PRO A 357 -5.56 -12.20 -14.62
CA PRO A 357 -5.49 -11.84 -13.21
C PRO A 357 -6.72 -11.02 -12.81
N CYS A 358 -7.28 -11.35 -11.65
CA CYS A 358 -8.38 -10.61 -11.06
C CYS A 358 -8.28 -10.61 -9.53
N ALA A 359 -9.09 -9.79 -8.88
CA ALA A 359 -9.34 -9.90 -7.44
C ALA A 359 -10.78 -10.38 -7.21
N SER A 360 -10.95 -11.23 -6.21
CA SER A 360 -12.24 -11.72 -5.75
C SER A 360 -12.66 -10.94 -4.51
N LEU A 361 -13.62 -10.04 -4.66
CA LEU A 361 -14.26 -9.34 -3.55
C LEU A 361 -15.39 -10.21 -3.02
N ARG A 362 -15.25 -10.69 -1.77
CA ARG A 362 -16.28 -11.46 -1.05
C ARG A 362 -16.95 -10.58 -0.01
N LEU A 363 -18.27 -10.65 0.02
CA LEU A 363 -19.12 -10.07 1.04
C LEU A 363 -19.87 -11.19 1.75
N HIS A 364 -19.63 -11.32 3.04
CA HIS A 364 -20.29 -12.32 3.90
C HIS A 364 -21.38 -11.64 4.70
N LEU A 365 -22.59 -12.16 4.62
CA LEU A 365 -23.81 -11.49 5.08
C LEU A 365 -24.61 -12.39 6.02
N LEU A 366 -25.04 -11.83 7.13
CA LEU A 366 -26.07 -12.38 7.99
C LEU A 366 -27.41 -11.72 7.65
N TYR A 367 -28.45 -12.49 7.42
CA TYR A 367 -29.81 -12.03 7.14
C TYR A 367 -30.83 -12.86 7.91
N LEU A 368 -32.08 -12.42 7.93
CA LEU A 368 -33.20 -13.20 8.45
C LEU A 368 -33.99 -13.80 7.28
N ASP A 369 -34.22 -15.11 7.32
CA ASP A 369 -35.02 -15.81 6.33
C ASP A 369 -36.53 -15.55 6.46
N GLU A 370 -37.36 -16.29 5.72
CA GLU A 370 -38.81 -16.12 5.73
C GLU A 370 -39.45 -16.45 7.10
N GLU A 371 -38.82 -17.32 7.90
CA GLU A 371 -39.23 -17.73 9.22
C GLU A 371 -38.66 -16.84 10.35
N GLU A 372 -37.99 -15.72 9.98
CA GLU A 372 -37.24 -14.84 10.89
C GLU A 372 -36.06 -15.54 11.59
N ALA A 373 -35.58 -16.65 11.05
CA ALA A 373 -34.40 -17.32 11.55
C ALA A 373 -33.13 -16.72 10.95
N PRO A 374 -32.04 -16.60 11.74
CA PRO A 374 -30.78 -16.08 11.25
C PRO A 374 -30.11 -17.07 10.28
N ALA A 375 -29.80 -16.59 9.08
CA ALA A 375 -29.16 -17.32 8.01
C ALA A 375 -27.98 -16.49 7.45
N VAL A 376 -27.07 -17.16 6.77
CA VAL A 376 -25.88 -16.54 6.18
C VAL A 376 -25.82 -16.77 4.67
N THR A 377 -25.24 -15.84 3.96
CA THR A 377 -24.98 -15.97 2.53
C THR A 377 -23.69 -15.27 2.17
N GLU A 378 -23.05 -15.73 1.10
CA GLU A 378 -21.84 -15.12 0.56
C GLU A 378 -22.11 -14.59 -0.85
N ARG A 379 -21.51 -13.45 -1.16
CA ARG A 379 -21.51 -12.88 -2.51
C ARG A 379 -20.09 -12.56 -2.93
N THR A 380 -19.78 -12.95 -4.15
CA THR A 380 -18.45 -12.76 -4.73
C THR A 380 -18.55 -11.98 -6.03
N THR A 381 -17.70 -10.97 -6.19
CA THR A 381 -17.52 -10.21 -7.44
C THR A 381 -16.07 -10.28 -7.87
N GLN A 382 -15.84 -10.55 -9.15
CA GLN A 382 -14.52 -10.47 -9.73
C GLN A 382 -14.23 -9.06 -10.22
N ILE A 383 -13.05 -8.55 -9.87
CA ILE A 383 -12.53 -7.25 -10.26
C ILE A 383 -11.34 -7.50 -11.17
N PRO A 384 -11.41 -7.12 -12.47
CA PRO A 384 -10.31 -7.33 -13.40
C PRO A 384 -9.09 -6.53 -12.97
N LEU A 385 -7.89 -7.14 -13.04
CA LEU A 385 -6.61 -6.54 -12.74
C LEU A 385 -5.68 -6.65 -13.96
N GLN A 386 -4.72 -5.73 -14.06
CA GLN A 386 -3.59 -5.89 -14.95
C GLN A 386 -2.50 -6.73 -14.29
N GLU A 387 -1.56 -7.25 -15.08
CA GLU A 387 -0.43 -7.98 -14.56
C GLU A 387 0.40 -7.09 -13.61
N GLY A 388 0.70 -7.60 -12.43
CA GLY A 388 1.43 -6.86 -11.39
C GLY A 388 0.60 -5.86 -10.58
N GLU A 389 -0.73 -5.85 -10.70
CA GLU A 389 -1.63 -5.09 -9.83
C GLU A 389 -2.13 -5.91 -8.65
N VAL A 390 -2.49 -5.21 -7.59
CA VAL A 390 -3.17 -5.73 -6.40
C VAL A 390 -4.40 -4.90 -6.08
N CYS A 391 -5.41 -5.56 -5.56
CA CYS A 391 -6.64 -4.93 -5.12
C CYS A 391 -6.78 -5.06 -3.60
N THR A 392 -7.16 -3.98 -2.94
CA THR A 392 -7.40 -3.93 -1.50
C THR A 392 -8.71 -3.21 -1.20
N ARG A 393 -9.32 -3.51 -0.08
CA ARG A 393 -10.51 -2.78 0.40
C ARG A 393 -10.15 -1.36 0.76
N TRP A 394 -11.10 -0.46 0.57
CA TRP A 394 -11.04 0.93 1.04
C TRP A 394 -12.31 1.28 1.80
N GLY A 395 -12.14 1.66 3.07
CA GLY A 395 -13.27 2.03 3.93
C GLY A 395 -14.19 0.88 4.30
N ALA A 396 -15.34 1.25 4.82
CA ALA A 396 -16.41 0.33 5.21
C ALA A 396 -17.26 -0.10 4.00
N PRO A 397 -17.77 -1.33 3.97
CA PRO A 397 -18.83 -1.71 3.03
C PRO A 397 -20.16 -1.05 3.44
N GLU A 398 -21.02 -0.80 2.49
CA GLU A 398 -22.35 -0.21 2.73
C GLU A 398 -23.44 -1.20 2.31
N ALA A 399 -24.53 -1.22 3.09
CA ALA A 399 -25.73 -1.97 2.79
C ALA A 399 -26.93 -1.04 2.84
N ALA A 400 -27.52 -0.74 1.70
CA ALA A 400 -28.73 0.10 1.59
C ALA A 400 -29.94 -0.76 1.27
N LEU A 401 -30.93 -0.78 2.14
CA LEU A 401 -32.16 -1.54 1.96
C LEU A 401 -33.06 -0.90 0.88
N THR A 402 -33.51 -1.71 -0.09
CA THR A 402 -34.31 -1.26 -1.23
C THR A 402 -35.49 -2.22 -1.47
N GLY A 403 -36.69 -1.81 -1.10
CA GLY A 403 -37.90 -2.63 -1.32
C GLY A 403 -37.77 -4.03 -0.73
N THR A 404 -37.62 -5.06 -1.55
CA THR A 404 -37.41 -6.46 -1.16
C THR A 404 -35.94 -6.86 -1.14
N GLY A 405 -35.04 -5.92 -1.47
CA GLY A 405 -33.61 -6.21 -1.64
C GLY A 405 -32.71 -5.33 -0.80
N CYS A 406 -31.42 -5.48 -1.06
CA CYS A 406 -30.35 -4.69 -0.48
C CYS A 406 -29.31 -4.40 -1.55
N ASP A 407 -28.92 -3.13 -1.69
CA ASP A 407 -27.78 -2.70 -2.50
C ASP A 407 -26.54 -2.71 -1.62
N LEU A 408 -25.59 -3.55 -1.98
CA LEU A 408 -24.28 -3.65 -1.34
C LEU A 408 -23.27 -2.86 -2.13
N ARG A 409 -22.45 -2.05 -1.47
CA ARG A 409 -21.38 -1.26 -2.08
C ARG A 409 -20.10 -1.42 -1.30
N GLN A 410 -19.00 -1.57 -2.01
CA GLN A 410 -17.66 -1.57 -1.43
C GLN A 410 -16.71 -0.83 -2.36
N THR A 411 -16.02 0.17 -1.83
CA THR A 411 -14.90 0.79 -2.53
C THR A 411 -13.67 -0.10 -2.40
N VAL A 412 -12.98 -0.29 -3.51
CA VAL A 412 -11.69 -0.98 -3.59
C VAL A 412 -10.64 -0.05 -4.17
N CYS A 413 -9.38 -0.31 -3.81
CA CYS A 413 -8.21 0.36 -4.35
C CYS A 413 -7.40 -0.62 -5.19
N VAL A 414 -7.13 -0.26 -6.44
CA VAL A 414 -6.22 -0.99 -7.33
C VAL A 414 -4.92 -0.21 -7.44
N ALA A 415 -3.81 -0.89 -7.22
CA ALA A 415 -2.47 -0.32 -7.23
C ALA A 415 -1.43 -1.32 -7.73
N PRO A 416 -0.27 -0.86 -8.25
CA PRO A 416 0.85 -1.76 -8.53
C PRO A 416 1.29 -2.54 -7.29
N ALA A 417 1.62 -3.80 -7.47
CA ALA A 417 2.10 -4.68 -6.40
C ALA A 417 3.49 -4.29 -5.90
N ALA A 418 4.33 -3.75 -6.78
CA ALA A 418 5.67 -3.27 -6.49
C ALA A 418 5.82 -1.81 -6.92
N SER A 419 6.79 -1.11 -6.35
CA SER A 419 7.12 0.26 -6.75
C SER A 419 7.58 0.28 -8.21
N PRO A 420 7.08 1.22 -9.03
CA PRO A 420 7.57 1.41 -10.39
C PRO A 420 9.06 1.71 -10.37
N ARG A 421 9.75 1.40 -11.47
CA ARG A 421 11.20 1.63 -11.56
C ARG A 421 11.53 2.49 -12.76
N GLN A 422 12.48 3.40 -12.55
CA GLN A 422 12.99 4.28 -13.60
C GLN A 422 14.49 4.08 -13.75
N THR A 423 14.93 3.86 -15.00
CA THR A 423 16.35 3.71 -15.32
C THR A 423 16.96 5.04 -15.71
N VAL A 424 18.09 5.38 -15.11
CA VAL A 424 18.88 6.58 -15.38
C VAL A 424 20.27 6.15 -15.86
N HIS A 425 20.68 6.69 -17.01
CA HIS A 425 22.04 6.50 -17.51
C HIS A 425 22.94 7.57 -16.90
N THR A 426 24.09 7.18 -16.36
CA THR A 426 25.03 8.11 -15.76
C THR A 426 26.48 7.66 -15.95
N VAL A 427 27.39 8.61 -15.97
CA VAL A 427 28.83 8.33 -15.92
C VAL A 427 29.20 7.89 -14.50
N THR A 428 29.95 6.80 -14.38
CA THR A 428 30.44 6.25 -13.11
C THR A 428 31.93 6.40 -12.91
N GLY A 429 32.65 6.64 -13.98
CA GLY A 429 34.11 6.82 -13.96
C GLY A 429 34.63 7.39 -15.26
N VAL A 430 35.86 7.88 -15.24
CA VAL A 430 36.55 8.39 -16.42
C VAL A 430 38.00 7.92 -16.41
N GLN A 431 38.40 7.23 -17.47
CA GLN A 431 39.79 6.83 -17.68
C GLN A 431 40.46 7.77 -18.69
N THR A 432 41.61 8.30 -18.33
CA THR A 432 42.46 9.05 -19.29
C THR A 432 43.37 8.06 -20.00
N LEU A 433 43.22 7.99 -21.30
CA LEU A 433 44.08 7.12 -22.13
C LEU A 433 45.38 7.84 -22.51
N PRO A 434 46.51 7.11 -22.62
CA PRO A 434 47.79 7.68 -23.09
C PRO A 434 47.62 8.32 -24.45
N GLN A 435 48.11 9.55 -24.58
CA GLN A 435 48.10 10.24 -25.85
C GLN A 435 49.16 9.65 -26.74
N GLN A 436 48.79 9.00 -27.85
CA GLN A 436 49.72 8.75 -28.92
C GLN A 436 50.08 10.08 -29.55
N GLU A 437 51.37 10.33 -29.74
CA GLU A 437 51.86 11.54 -30.46
C GLU A 437 51.27 11.56 -31.86
N GLU A 438 50.28 12.44 -32.05
CA GLU A 438 49.58 12.55 -33.33
C GLU A 438 50.21 13.67 -34.15
N ASN A 439 51.44 13.47 -34.57
CA ASN A 439 52.09 14.33 -35.51
C ASN A 439 51.42 14.25 -36.90
N GLY A 440 50.77 15.33 -37.35
CA GLY A 440 50.18 15.41 -38.68
C GLY A 440 48.68 15.39 -38.80
N ARG A 441 47.94 15.62 -37.75
CA ARG A 441 46.47 15.73 -37.86
C ARG A 441 46.10 17.03 -38.59
N PRO A 442 45.15 16.94 -39.58
CA PRO A 442 44.70 18.11 -40.30
C PRO A 442 43.92 19.07 -39.35
N SER A 443 44.08 20.37 -39.56
CA SER A 443 43.38 21.41 -38.81
C SER A 443 41.91 21.54 -39.17
N LEU A 444 41.52 20.97 -40.31
CA LEU A 444 40.15 20.95 -40.84
C LEU A 444 39.85 19.63 -41.52
N VAL A 445 38.75 19.01 -41.23
CA VAL A 445 38.27 17.77 -41.84
C VAL A 445 36.93 17.98 -42.48
N MET A 446 36.75 17.45 -43.71
CA MET A 446 35.43 17.42 -44.36
C MET A 446 34.91 15.97 -44.27
N ARG A 447 33.70 15.85 -43.76
CA ARG A 447 33.07 14.53 -43.54
C ARG A 447 31.56 14.59 -43.72
N ARG A 448 30.96 13.47 -44.20
CA ARG A 448 29.51 13.25 -44.18
C ARG A 448 29.15 12.49 -42.92
N LEU A 449 28.03 12.84 -42.29
CA LEU A 449 27.48 12.06 -41.16
C LEU A 449 27.05 10.68 -41.61
N ARG A 450 27.26 9.69 -40.79
CA ARG A 450 26.71 8.34 -40.97
C ARG A 450 25.26 8.31 -40.47
N ALA A 451 24.49 7.36 -40.97
CA ALA A 451 23.13 7.17 -40.49
C ALA A 451 23.12 6.89 -38.97
N GLY A 452 22.35 7.67 -38.20
CA GLY A 452 22.24 7.57 -36.76
C GLY A 452 23.35 8.26 -35.95
N GLU A 453 24.37 8.87 -36.61
CA GLU A 453 25.47 9.58 -35.96
C GLU A 453 25.02 11.02 -35.61
N THR A 454 25.29 11.47 -34.40
CA THR A 454 24.97 12.82 -33.92
C THR A 454 26.18 13.77 -34.06
N LEU A 455 25.96 15.08 -33.99
CA LEU A 455 27.05 16.06 -33.93
C LEU A 455 27.94 15.86 -32.71
N TRP A 456 27.37 15.43 -31.61
CA TRP A 456 28.09 15.03 -30.39
C TRP A 456 29.12 13.93 -30.68
N ASP A 457 28.70 12.87 -31.37
CA ASP A 457 29.58 11.73 -31.70
C ASP A 457 30.75 12.18 -32.58
N VAL A 458 30.48 13.07 -33.55
CA VAL A 458 31.51 13.65 -34.41
C VAL A 458 32.44 14.57 -33.61
N ALA A 459 31.89 15.48 -32.80
CA ALA A 459 32.68 16.36 -31.96
C ALA A 459 33.58 15.57 -31.00
N LYS A 460 33.06 14.51 -30.37
CA LYS A 460 33.81 13.59 -29.51
C LYS A 460 34.92 12.87 -30.28
N GLN A 461 34.61 12.34 -31.47
CA GLN A 461 35.57 11.62 -32.29
C GLN A 461 36.74 12.49 -32.72
N TYR A 462 36.46 13.76 -33.13
CA TYR A 462 37.47 14.71 -33.61
C TYR A 462 38.02 15.61 -32.51
N ARG A 463 37.56 15.46 -31.27
CA ARG A 463 37.98 16.24 -30.10
C ARG A 463 37.82 17.76 -30.36
N THR A 464 36.68 18.16 -30.88
CA THR A 464 36.32 19.53 -31.17
C THR A 464 35.06 19.95 -30.40
N ASP A 465 34.61 21.17 -30.60
CA ASP A 465 33.39 21.67 -29.96
C ASP A 465 32.20 21.50 -30.90
N GLU A 466 31.07 20.98 -30.38
CA GLU A 466 29.83 20.83 -31.14
C GLU A 466 29.32 22.20 -31.66
N GLU A 467 29.38 23.25 -30.80
CA GLU A 467 29.00 24.62 -31.18
C GLU A 467 29.86 25.17 -32.28
N LEU A 468 31.15 24.88 -32.26
CA LEU A 468 32.07 25.27 -33.30
C LEU A 468 31.74 24.60 -34.66
N ILE A 469 31.38 23.32 -34.64
CA ILE A 469 30.87 22.62 -35.85
C ILE A 469 29.59 23.29 -36.36
N ARG A 470 28.66 23.62 -35.48
CA ARG A 470 27.40 24.29 -35.84
C ARG A 470 27.66 25.63 -36.50
N THR A 471 28.49 26.45 -35.87
CA THR A 471 28.81 27.81 -36.35
C THR A 471 29.49 27.80 -37.71
N VAL A 472 30.54 26.97 -37.90
CA VAL A 472 31.29 26.91 -39.16
C VAL A 472 30.44 26.37 -40.32
N ASN A 473 29.48 25.50 -40.04
CA ASN A 473 28.59 24.93 -41.05
C ASN A 473 27.26 25.68 -41.20
N GLN A 474 27.03 26.76 -40.43
CA GLN A 474 25.79 27.53 -40.42
C GLN A 474 24.55 26.65 -40.22
N LEU A 475 24.62 25.76 -39.21
CA LEU A 475 23.52 24.87 -38.88
C LEU A 475 22.53 25.54 -37.96
N GLU A 476 21.30 25.68 -38.43
CA GLU A 476 20.17 26.21 -37.64
C GLU A 476 19.33 25.04 -37.13
N GLY A 477 19.09 24.98 -35.82
CA GLY A 477 18.28 23.96 -35.18
C GLY A 477 18.94 22.55 -35.10
N ASP A 478 18.16 21.51 -34.81
CA ASP A 478 18.63 20.15 -34.61
C ASP A 478 18.64 19.30 -35.88
N ALA A 479 18.18 19.85 -37.03
CA ALA A 479 18.17 19.12 -38.27
C ALA A 479 19.60 18.97 -38.82
N LEU A 480 20.05 17.73 -38.95
CA LEU A 480 21.36 17.42 -39.50
C LEU A 480 21.31 17.46 -41.04
N PRO A 481 22.21 18.21 -41.70
CA PRO A 481 22.22 18.31 -43.15
C PRO A 481 22.77 16.99 -43.76
N GLU A 482 22.21 16.63 -44.89
CA GLU A 482 22.72 15.51 -45.71
C GLU A 482 24.05 15.83 -46.41
N LYS A 483 24.54 17.06 -46.28
CA LYS A 483 25.78 17.57 -46.90
C LYS A 483 27.04 17.24 -46.10
N MET A 484 28.20 17.46 -46.73
CA MET A 484 29.52 17.40 -46.07
C MET A 484 29.61 18.47 -44.98
N LEU A 485 30.07 18.08 -43.80
CA LEU A 485 30.36 18.97 -42.69
C LEU A 485 31.83 19.34 -42.63
N LEU A 486 32.11 20.61 -42.37
CA LEU A 486 33.42 21.10 -42.01
C LEU A 486 33.61 20.90 -40.49
N ILE A 487 34.65 20.16 -40.10
CA ILE A 487 34.95 19.86 -38.72
C ILE A 487 36.27 20.56 -38.36
N PRO A 488 36.21 21.74 -37.72
CA PRO A 488 37.42 22.43 -37.29
C PRO A 488 38.03 21.81 -36.05
N ARG A 489 39.31 21.88 -35.89
CA ARG A 489 40.01 21.43 -34.69
C ARG A 489 40.15 22.61 -33.70
N VAL A 490 39.87 22.36 -32.41
CA VAL A 490 40.22 23.27 -31.32
C VAL A 490 41.73 23.14 -31.05
N ARG A 491 42.43 24.24 -31.03
CA ARG A 491 43.87 24.30 -30.71
C ARG A 491 44.10 24.43 -29.20
#